data_b4bf959e16195d737d27015feeeacb43
#
_entry.id   b4bf959e16195d737d27015feeeacb43
#
_cell.length_a   1.000
_cell.length_b   1.000
_cell.length_c   1.000
_cell.angle_alpha   90.00
_cell.angle_beta   90.00
_cell.angle_gamma   90.00
#
_symmetry.space_group_name_H-M   'P 1'
#
loop_
_entity.id
_entity.type
_entity.pdbx_description
1 polymer ?
#
loop_
_entity_poly.entity_id
_entity_poly.type
_entity_poly.pdbx_seq_one_letter_code
_entity_poly.pdbx_strand_id
1 'polypeptide(L)'
;MSKISVKDLDLYYGTHQALKKINMEIAANEVTAFIGPSGCGKSTFLRTLNRMNDLIDSVKIDGEVLIDGDDIYKNPDVIALRTKVGMVFQKPNPFPMSIYDNIAYGPRLHGIKDKRSLDEIIERSLKGAALWEETKDRLNKSAMGLSGGQQQRLCIARTLAVSPEVILMDEPTSALDPISTSKVEELMDELKKEYTVIIVTHNMQQAGRIADKTAFFFNGEVIEFGKTEDIFTRPRDKRTEDYITGRFG
;
A
#
# COMPACT_ATOMS: atom_id res chain seq x y z
N MET A 1 6.11 17.87 -7.70
CA MET A 1 6.74 16.86 -8.59
C MET A 1 6.00 15.54 -8.39
N SER A 2 5.86 14.75 -9.43
CA SER A 2 5.25 13.43 -9.34
C SER A 2 6.23 12.47 -8.65
N LYS A 3 5.74 11.68 -7.66
CA LYS A 3 6.52 10.62 -7.02
C LYS A 3 6.55 9.37 -7.88
N ILE A 4 5.39 9.05 -8.48
CA ILE A 4 5.24 7.91 -9.37
C ILE A 4 4.56 8.41 -10.65
N SER A 5 5.15 8.07 -11.80
CA SER A 5 4.61 8.35 -13.13
C SER A 5 4.45 7.04 -13.90
N VAL A 6 3.26 6.79 -14.41
CA VAL A 6 2.93 5.59 -15.18
C VAL A 6 2.40 6.01 -16.54
N LYS A 7 2.97 5.41 -17.62
CA LYS A 7 2.60 5.73 -19.00
C LYS A 7 2.33 4.46 -19.80
N ASP A 8 1.16 4.42 -20.40
CA ASP A 8 0.69 3.38 -21.32
C ASP A 8 0.96 1.95 -20.81
N LEU A 9 0.74 1.74 -19.48
CA LEU A 9 1.02 0.47 -18.85
C LEU A 9 -0.03 -0.57 -19.22
N ASP A 10 0.40 -1.62 -19.89
CA ASP A 10 -0.35 -2.85 -20.14
C ASP A 10 0.22 -4.00 -19.30
N LEU A 11 -0.63 -4.85 -18.75
CA LEU A 11 -0.20 -6.05 -18.02
C LEU A 11 -1.06 -7.25 -18.41
N TYR A 12 -0.40 -8.37 -18.67
CA TYR A 12 -1.03 -9.63 -19.05
C TYR A 12 -0.61 -10.76 -18.11
N TYR A 13 -1.55 -11.60 -17.74
CA TYR A 13 -1.33 -12.90 -17.14
C TYR A 13 -1.64 -13.98 -18.19
N GLY A 14 -0.60 -14.53 -18.83
CA GLY A 14 -0.77 -15.38 -20.01
C GLY A 14 -1.47 -14.63 -21.14
N THR A 15 -2.68 -15.07 -21.51
CA THR A 15 -3.51 -14.41 -22.55
C THR A 15 -4.49 -13.38 -21.99
N HIS A 16 -4.68 -13.30 -20.67
CA HIS A 16 -5.62 -12.38 -20.04
C HIS A 16 -4.97 -11.02 -19.78
N GLN A 17 -5.51 -9.97 -20.39
CA GLN A 17 -5.07 -8.60 -20.15
C GLN A 17 -5.74 -8.06 -18.89
N ALA A 18 -4.95 -7.87 -17.83
CA ALA A 18 -5.41 -7.42 -16.52
C ALA A 18 -5.35 -5.89 -16.37
N LEU A 19 -4.39 -5.22 -17.03
CA LEU A 19 -4.31 -3.76 -17.08
C LEU A 19 -4.21 -3.30 -18.53
N LYS A 20 -4.87 -2.16 -18.84
CA LYS A 20 -5.01 -1.63 -20.19
C LYS A 20 -4.67 -0.16 -20.21
N LYS A 21 -3.52 0.18 -20.82
CA LYS A 21 -3.05 1.55 -21.05
C LYS A 21 -3.22 2.47 -19.84
N ILE A 22 -2.79 1.99 -18.66
CA ILE A 22 -2.86 2.79 -17.45
C ILE A 22 -1.91 3.99 -17.58
N ASN A 23 -2.47 5.18 -17.39
CA ASN A 23 -1.73 6.43 -17.29
C ASN A 23 -2.08 7.11 -15.96
N MET A 24 -1.09 7.41 -15.12
CA MET A 24 -1.34 7.97 -13.79
C MET A 24 -0.11 8.72 -13.25
N GLU A 25 -0.36 9.87 -12.61
CA GLU A 25 0.65 10.65 -11.90
C GLU A 25 0.28 10.75 -10.42
N ILE A 26 1.08 10.12 -9.55
CA ILE A 26 0.87 10.13 -8.10
C ILE A 26 1.87 11.10 -7.48
N ALA A 27 1.39 12.08 -6.73
CA ALA A 27 2.24 13.04 -6.05
C ALA A 27 2.87 12.45 -4.78
N ALA A 28 3.94 13.09 -4.31
CA ALA A 28 4.57 12.71 -3.05
C ALA A 28 3.72 13.16 -1.86
N ASN A 29 3.81 12.42 -0.75
CA ASN A 29 3.27 12.79 0.56
C ASN A 29 1.75 13.06 0.53
N GLU A 30 1.02 12.23 -0.20
CA GLU A 30 -0.44 12.19 -0.18
C GLU A 30 -0.94 10.74 -0.10
N VAL A 31 -2.20 10.55 0.29
CA VAL A 31 -2.89 9.27 0.23
C VAL A 31 -3.65 9.18 -1.09
N THR A 32 -3.31 8.20 -1.92
CA THR A 32 -4.06 7.87 -3.13
C THR A 32 -4.84 6.57 -2.95
N ALA A 33 -6.17 6.61 -3.08
CA ALA A 33 -7.01 5.42 -3.00
C ALA A 33 -7.34 4.86 -4.39
N PHE A 34 -7.27 3.53 -4.53
CA PHE A 34 -7.79 2.82 -5.70
C PHE A 34 -9.10 2.12 -5.32
N ILE A 35 -10.19 2.50 -5.98
CA ILE A 35 -11.53 1.94 -5.79
C ILE A 35 -12.01 1.27 -7.09
N GLY A 36 -13.02 0.41 -6.97
CA GLY A 36 -13.62 -0.30 -8.11
C GLY A 36 -14.03 -1.72 -7.73
N PRO A 37 -14.78 -2.42 -8.60
CA PRO A 37 -15.26 -3.78 -8.35
C PRO A 37 -14.12 -4.79 -8.18
N SER A 38 -14.43 -5.95 -7.59
CA SER A 38 -13.47 -7.04 -7.44
C SER A 38 -12.98 -7.52 -8.82
N GLY A 39 -11.68 -7.81 -8.94
CA GLY A 39 -11.08 -8.28 -10.18
C GLY A 39 -10.82 -7.21 -11.25
N CYS A 40 -11.09 -5.93 -11.01
CA CYS A 40 -10.89 -4.88 -12.01
C CYS A 40 -9.43 -4.41 -12.20
N GLY A 41 -8.45 -5.01 -11.52
CA GLY A 41 -7.02 -4.71 -11.72
C GLY A 41 -6.32 -3.90 -10.63
N LYS A 42 -7.01 -3.41 -9.59
CA LYS A 42 -6.43 -2.54 -8.51
C LYS A 42 -5.20 -3.15 -7.85
N SER A 43 -5.31 -4.36 -7.30
CA SER A 43 -4.20 -5.05 -6.63
C SER A 43 -3.11 -5.46 -7.63
N THR A 44 -3.46 -5.75 -8.88
CA THR A 44 -2.49 -5.98 -9.95
C THR A 44 -1.67 -4.72 -10.20
N PHE A 45 -2.32 -3.56 -10.35
CA PHE A 45 -1.63 -2.29 -10.53
C PHE A 45 -0.79 -1.92 -9.30
N LEU A 46 -1.34 -2.06 -8.08
CA LEU A 46 -0.59 -1.82 -6.85
C LEU A 46 0.71 -2.64 -6.79
N ARG A 47 0.63 -3.95 -7.09
CA ARG A 47 1.77 -4.88 -7.08
C ARG A 47 2.76 -4.65 -8.22
N THR A 48 2.36 -3.96 -9.28
CA THR A 48 3.27 -3.53 -10.35
C THR A 48 4.28 -2.51 -9.83
N LEU A 49 3.86 -1.60 -8.94
CA LEU A 49 4.70 -0.50 -8.42
C LEU A 49 5.92 -0.97 -7.60
N ASN A 50 5.90 -2.20 -7.09
CA ASN A 50 7.05 -2.81 -6.38
C ASN A 50 7.54 -4.10 -7.04
N ARG A 51 7.12 -4.36 -8.27
CA ARG A 51 7.50 -5.53 -9.06
C ARG A 51 7.16 -6.88 -8.41
N MET A 52 6.10 -6.92 -7.57
CA MET A 52 5.62 -8.19 -7.00
C MET A 52 5.00 -9.10 -8.06
N ASN A 53 4.50 -8.55 -9.17
CA ASN A 53 3.96 -9.35 -10.27
C ASN A 53 5.04 -10.15 -11.00
N ASP A 54 6.32 -9.78 -10.91
CA ASP A 54 7.46 -10.52 -11.48
C ASP A 54 7.59 -11.95 -10.89
N LEU A 55 6.93 -12.23 -9.76
CA LEU A 55 6.89 -13.56 -9.15
C LEU A 55 5.93 -14.53 -9.86
N ILE A 56 5.21 -14.06 -10.88
CA ILE A 56 4.24 -14.84 -11.66
C ILE A 56 4.84 -15.13 -13.03
N ASP A 57 5.17 -16.39 -13.31
CA ASP A 57 5.91 -16.81 -14.51
C ASP A 57 5.29 -16.38 -15.85
N SER A 58 3.97 -16.19 -15.90
CA SER A 58 3.25 -15.85 -17.13
C SER A 58 2.99 -14.35 -17.29
N VAL A 59 3.55 -13.49 -16.42
CA VAL A 59 3.32 -12.06 -16.50
C VAL A 59 4.09 -11.43 -17.66
N LYS A 60 3.41 -10.54 -18.39
CA LYS A 60 4.02 -9.64 -19.38
C LYS A 60 3.57 -8.23 -19.06
N ILE A 61 4.52 -7.30 -19.08
CA ILE A 61 4.30 -5.90 -18.73
C ILE A 61 4.94 -5.06 -19.82
N ASP A 62 4.13 -4.17 -20.41
CA ASP A 62 4.54 -3.18 -21.40
C ASP A 62 4.18 -1.79 -20.90
N GLY A 63 4.91 -0.77 -21.31
CA GLY A 63 4.73 0.62 -20.84
C GLY A 63 5.86 1.05 -19.90
N GLU A 64 5.69 2.20 -19.25
CA GLU A 64 6.71 2.81 -18.42
C GLU A 64 6.17 3.05 -17.00
N VAL A 65 6.96 2.69 -15.99
CA VAL A 65 6.67 2.98 -14.57
C VAL A 65 7.90 3.64 -13.95
N LEU A 66 7.79 4.93 -13.66
CA LEU A 66 8.87 5.71 -13.07
C LEU A 66 8.58 5.99 -11.59
N ILE A 67 9.60 5.85 -10.75
CA ILE A 67 9.59 6.32 -9.36
C ILE A 67 10.77 7.28 -9.19
N ASP A 68 10.47 8.54 -8.84
CA ASP A 68 11.44 9.65 -8.81
C ASP A 68 12.18 9.84 -10.15
N GLY A 69 11.54 9.52 -11.26
CA GLY A 69 12.10 9.60 -12.61
C GLY A 69 12.87 8.36 -13.06
N ASP A 70 13.12 7.39 -12.18
CA ASP A 70 13.82 6.15 -12.51
C ASP A 70 12.83 5.06 -12.93
N ASP A 71 13.05 4.45 -14.11
CA ASP A 71 12.24 3.34 -14.61
C ASP A 71 12.53 2.06 -13.80
N ILE A 72 11.51 1.60 -13.09
CA ILE A 72 11.64 0.44 -12.19
C ILE A 72 11.92 -0.87 -12.93
N TYR A 73 11.57 -0.97 -14.21
CA TYR A 73 11.81 -2.19 -15.02
C TYR A 73 13.17 -2.18 -15.72
N LYS A 74 13.80 -1.01 -15.88
CA LYS A 74 15.17 -0.90 -16.38
C LYS A 74 16.21 -1.06 -15.28
N ASN A 75 15.83 -0.84 -14.01
CA ASN A 75 16.71 -1.03 -12.87
C ASN A 75 16.74 -2.52 -12.46
N PRO A 76 17.90 -3.19 -12.44
CA PRO A 76 18.01 -4.59 -12.03
C PRO A 76 17.89 -4.80 -10.51
N ASP A 77 18.07 -3.76 -9.69
CA ASP A 77 18.05 -3.87 -8.23
C ASP A 77 16.62 -3.83 -7.66
N VAL A 78 15.96 -4.99 -7.72
CA VAL A 78 14.61 -5.18 -7.16
C VAL A 78 14.61 -5.09 -5.64
N ILE A 79 15.74 -5.39 -4.97
CA ILE A 79 15.83 -5.33 -3.50
C ILE A 79 15.79 -3.87 -3.06
N ALA A 80 16.58 -3.00 -3.68
CA ALA A 80 16.54 -1.56 -3.41
C ALA A 80 15.15 -0.98 -3.71
N LEU A 81 14.51 -1.37 -4.81
CA LEU A 81 13.15 -0.96 -5.11
C LEU A 81 12.17 -1.36 -3.99
N ARG A 82 12.19 -2.60 -3.52
CA ARG A 82 11.29 -3.10 -2.47
C ARG A 82 11.60 -2.55 -1.08
N THR A 83 12.80 -2.03 -0.87
CA THR A 83 13.13 -1.25 0.33
C THR A 83 12.49 0.14 0.24
N LYS A 84 12.58 0.78 -0.93
CA LYS A 84 11.99 2.11 -1.20
C LYS A 84 10.46 2.07 -1.25
N VAL A 85 9.87 0.97 -1.75
CA VAL A 85 8.43 0.78 -1.94
C VAL A 85 7.96 -0.41 -1.12
N GLY A 86 7.61 -0.14 0.14
CA GLY A 86 7.12 -1.15 1.08
C GLY A 86 5.68 -1.57 0.79
N MET A 87 5.29 -2.76 1.25
CA MET A 87 3.94 -3.29 1.02
C MET A 87 3.34 -3.90 2.28
N VAL A 88 2.08 -3.55 2.54
CA VAL A 88 1.21 -4.12 3.57
C VAL A 88 0.10 -4.90 2.87
N PHE A 89 -0.05 -6.18 3.22
CA PHE A 89 -0.99 -7.10 2.58
C PHE A 89 -2.36 -7.08 3.25
N GLN A 90 -3.37 -7.54 2.53
CA GLN A 90 -4.76 -7.65 2.98
C GLN A 90 -4.89 -8.48 4.26
N LYS A 91 -4.26 -9.64 4.32
CA LYS A 91 -4.21 -10.47 5.54
C LYS A 91 -2.94 -10.13 6.31
N PRO A 92 -3.05 -9.84 7.62
CA PRO A 92 -1.88 -9.71 8.45
C PRO A 92 -0.97 -10.93 8.31
N ASN A 93 0.32 -10.69 8.11
CA ASN A 93 1.31 -11.75 7.91
C ASN A 93 2.54 -11.56 8.79
N PRO A 94 2.37 -11.44 10.13
CA PRO A 94 3.53 -11.40 11.01
C PRO A 94 4.32 -12.70 10.89
N PHE A 95 5.65 -12.60 11.00
CA PHE A 95 6.48 -13.79 11.10
C PHE A 95 6.24 -14.50 12.43
N PRO A 96 6.38 -15.84 12.52
CA PRO A 96 6.23 -16.59 13.77
C PRO A 96 7.43 -16.35 14.71
N MET A 97 7.69 -15.10 15.03
CA MET A 97 8.78 -14.57 15.84
C MET A 97 8.23 -13.64 16.92
N SER A 98 9.13 -13.06 17.73
CA SER A 98 8.76 -11.99 18.66
C SER A 98 8.29 -10.72 17.92
N ILE A 99 7.62 -9.82 18.64
CA ILE A 99 7.27 -8.49 18.13
C ILE A 99 8.55 -7.74 17.72
N TYR A 100 9.57 -7.80 18.58
CA TYR A 100 10.89 -7.22 18.33
C TYR A 100 11.51 -7.73 17.04
N ASP A 101 11.61 -9.06 16.88
CA ASP A 101 12.28 -9.66 15.73
C ASP A 101 11.51 -9.45 14.41
N ASN A 102 10.18 -9.32 14.46
CA ASN A 102 9.40 -8.95 13.27
C ASN A 102 9.86 -7.62 12.70
N ILE A 103 10.10 -6.61 13.56
CA ILE A 103 10.48 -5.27 13.12
C ILE A 103 11.99 -5.21 12.81
N ALA A 104 12.81 -5.84 13.63
CA ALA A 104 14.26 -5.90 13.44
C ALA A 104 14.69 -6.69 12.21
N TYR A 105 13.80 -7.50 11.62
CA TYR A 105 14.14 -8.40 10.52
C TYR A 105 14.70 -7.65 9.30
N GLY A 106 13.97 -6.65 8.80
CA GLY A 106 14.40 -5.83 7.66
C GLY A 106 15.71 -5.07 7.93
N PRO A 107 15.81 -4.27 8.99
CA PRO A 107 17.05 -3.59 9.38
C PRO A 107 18.27 -4.51 9.48
N ARG A 108 18.11 -5.70 10.07
CA ARG A 108 19.19 -6.71 10.15
C ARG A 108 19.63 -7.21 8.78
N LEU A 109 18.71 -7.44 7.84
CA LEU A 109 19.04 -7.82 6.46
C LEU A 109 19.82 -6.71 5.75
N HIS A 110 19.55 -5.44 6.08
CA HIS A 110 20.29 -4.27 5.58
C HIS A 110 21.57 -3.98 6.39
N GLY A 111 22.03 -4.93 7.23
CA GLY A 111 23.32 -4.86 7.90
C GLY A 111 23.34 -4.13 9.24
N ILE A 112 22.21 -3.64 9.75
CA ILE A 112 22.12 -3.00 11.07
C ILE A 112 22.15 -4.10 12.13
N LYS A 113 23.27 -4.20 12.87
CA LYS A 113 23.49 -5.23 13.91
C LYS A 113 23.60 -4.64 15.30
N ASP A 114 23.85 -3.35 15.40
CA ASP A 114 23.97 -2.66 16.69
C ASP A 114 22.62 -2.63 17.41
N LYS A 115 22.64 -3.08 18.67
CA LYS A 115 21.44 -3.22 19.48
C LYS A 115 20.76 -1.88 19.71
N ARG A 116 21.52 -0.83 19.98
CA ARG A 116 20.96 0.51 20.26
C ARG A 116 20.22 1.05 19.04
N SER A 117 20.83 0.97 17.86
CA SER A 117 20.21 1.38 16.61
C SER A 117 18.94 0.58 16.31
N LEU A 118 18.94 -0.73 16.58
CA LEU A 118 17.74 -1.55 16.44
C LEU A 118 16.64 -1.14 17.41
N ASP A 119 16.96 -0.91 18.67
CA ASP A 119 16.00 -0.49 19.69
C ASP A 119 15.35 0.86 19.31
N GLU A 120 16.11 1.82 18.80
CA GLU A 120 15.63 3.12 18.31
C GLU A 120 14.70 2.96 17.09
N ILE A 121 15.07 2.09 16.13
CA ILE A 121 14.24 1.80 14.96
C ILE A 121 12.93 1.15 15.37
N ILE A 122 12.97 0.17 16.28
CA ILE A 122 11.80 -0.57 16.74
C ILE A 122 10.82 0.34 17.45
N GLU A 123 11.31 1.17 18.38
CA GLU A 123 10.48 2.14 19.09
C GLU A 123 9.83 3.11 18.11
N ARG A 124 10.61 3.73 17.21
CA ARG A 124 10.11 4.64 16.20
C ARG A 124 9.05 3.98 15.30
N SER A 125 9.32 2.77 14.82
CA SER A 125 8.40 2.05 13.92
C SER A 125 7.11 1.66 14.61
N LEU A 126 7.15 1.22 15.87
CA LEU A 126 5.96 0.91 16.66
C LEU A 126 5.15 2.15 17.00
N LYS A 127 5.81 3.29 17.29
CA LYS A 127 5.15 4.58 17.47
C LYS A 127 4.49 5.03 16.18
N GLY A 128 5.21 4.95 15.06
CA GLY A 128 4.70 5.28 13.73
C GLY A 128 3.55 4.40 13.26
N ALA A 129 3.35 3.22 13.86
CA ALA A 129 2.21 2.32 13.62
C ALA A 129 1.15 2.38 14.74
N ALA A 130 1.21 3.35 15.65
CA ALA A 130 0.33 3.48 16.82
C ALA A 130 0.20 2.19 17.66
N LEU A 131 1.30 1.44 17.80
CA LEU A 131 1.34 0.13 18.47
C LEU A 131 2.26 0.11 19.70
N TRP A 132 3.09 1.13 19.90
CA TRP A 132 4.10 1.18 20.95
C TRP A 132 3.50 0.98 22.36
N GLU A 133 2.50 1.76 22.71
CA GLU A 133 1.90 1.72 24.05
C GLU A 133 1.25 0.37 24.38
N GLU A 134 0.80 -0.35 23.34
CA GLU A 134 0.19 -1.67 23.51
C GLU A 134 1.23 -2.81 23.60
N THR A 135 2.51 -2.56 23.23
CA THR A 135 3.49 -3.65 23.05
C THR A 135 4.83 -3.44 23.74
N LYS A 136 5.16 -2.23 24.22
CA LYS A 136 6.47 -1.88 24.80
C LYS A 136 6.93 -2.81 25.92
N ASP A 137 6.01 -3.33 26.74
CA ASP A 137 6.31 -4.22 27.86
C ASP A 137 6.37 -5.71 27.49
N ARG A 138 6.13 -6.03 26.19
CA ARG A 138 6.06 -7.41 25.70
C ARG A 138 6.73 -7.63 24.35
N LEU A 139 7.73 -6.84 23.99
CA LEU A 139 8.44 -6.91 22.71
C LEU A 139 9.01 -8.29 22.40
N ASN A 140 9.44 -9.03 23.43
CA ASN A 140 9.98 -10.36 23.30
C ASN A 140 8.92 -11.49 23.24
N LYS A 141 7.61 -11.13 23.31
CA LYS A 141 6.52 -12.11 23.17
C LYS A 141 6.24 -12.36 21.68
N SER A 142 5.67 -13.54 21.41
CA SER A 142 5.29 -13.94 20.05
C SER A 142 4.29 -12.95 19.43
N ALA A 143 4.56 -12.51 18.21
CA ALA A 143 3.67 -11.69 17.42
C ALA A 143 2.33 -12.39 17.09
N MET A 144 2.33 -13.73 17.08
CA MET A 144 1.12 -14.53 16.82
C MET A 144 0.07 -14.41 17.91
N GLY A 145 0.43 -13.95 19.11
CA GLY A 145 -0.50 -13.68 20.21
C GLY A 145 -1.17 -12.31 20.18
N LEU A 146 -0.90 -11.50 19.17
CA LEU A 146 -1.55 -10.20 18.96
C LEU A 146 -2.94 -10.37 18.33
N SER A 147 -3.86 -9.43 18.61
CA SER A 147 -5.14 -9.35 17.87
C SER A 147 -4.93 -9.07 16.39
N GLY A 148 -5.92 -9.33 15.53
CA GLY A 148 -5.82 -9.09 14.09
C GLY A 148 -5.42 -7.65 13.76
N GLY A 149 -6.05 -6.66 14.41
CA GLY A 149 -5.69 -5.24 14.23
C GLY A 149 -4.29 -4.89 14.74
N GLN A 150 -3.83 -5.52 15.83
CA GLN A 150 -2.45 -5.36 16.32
C GLN A 150 -1.46 -6.01 15.35
N GLN A 151 -1.78 -7.18 14.81
CA GLN A 151 -0.94 -7.84 13.79
C GLN A 151 -0.82 -7.00 12.53
N GLN A 152 -1.91 -6.37 12.07
CA GLN A 152 -1.88 -5.48 10.92
C GLN A 152 -0.99 -4.26 11.16
N ARG A 153 -1.15 -3.61 12.32
CA ARG A 153 -0.28 -2.48 12.70
C ARG A 153 1.19 -2.93 12.90
N LEU A 154 1.43 -4.15 13.34
CA LEU A 154 2.79 -4.70 13.38
C LEU A 154 3.36 -4.87 11.96
N CYS A 155 2.57 -5.31 10.99
CA CYS A 155 3.00 -5.38 9.59
C CYS A 155 3.31 -3.98 9.03
N ILE A 156 2.53 -2.96 9.40
CA ILE A 156 2.83 -1.56 9.08
C ILE A 156 4.16 -1.15 9.74
N ALA A 157 4.35 -1.39 11.04
CA ALA A 157 5.60 -1.08 11.75
C ALA A 157 6.82 -1.76 11.10
N ARG A 158 6.67 -3.02 10.69
CA ARG A 158 7.72 -3.76 9.98
C ARG A 158 8.09 -3.09 8.64
N THR A 159 7.10 -2.58 7.93
CA THR A 159 7.31 -1.84 6.68
C THR A 159 8.02 -0.51 6.94
N LEU A 160 7.65 0.23 7.99
CA LEU A 160 8.29 1.49 8.38
C LEU A 160 9.75 1.32 8.82
N ALA A 161 10.11 0.16 9.35
CA ALA A 161 11.43 -0.10 9.93
C ALA A 161 12.60 0.00 8.92
N VAL A 162 12.32 -0.18 7.64
CA VAL A 162 13.29 -0.02 6.55
C VAL A 162 13.28 1.39 5.93
N SER A 163 12.51 2.31 6.51
CA SER A 163 12.39 3.72 6.06
C SER A 163 12.04 3.83 4.57
N PRO A 164 10.89 3.28 4.14
CA PRO A 164 10.46 3.38 2.75
C PRO A 164 10.13 4.83 2.38
N GLU A 165 9.94 5.11 1.10
CA GLU A 165 9.43 6.39 0.61
C GLU A 165 7.96 6.28 0.17
N VAL A 166 7.56 5.07 -0.23
CA VAL A 166 6.21 4.74 -0.67
C VAL A 166 5.70 3.53 0.12
N ILE A 167 4.46 3.60 0.58
CA ILE A 167 3.78 2.51 1.28
C ILE A 167 2.57 2.08 0.45
N LEU A 168 2.58 0.84 -0.02
CA LEU A 168 1.46 0.21 -0.71
C LEU A 168 0.62 -0.58 0.29
N MET A 169 -0.69 -0.41 0.27
CA MET A 169 -1.61 -1.12 1.15
C MET A 169 -2.72 -1.79 0.35
N ASP A 170 -2.74 -3.11 0.33
CA ASP A 170 -3.75 -3.90 -0.37
C ASP A 170 -4.87 -4.26 0.63
N GLU A 171 -5.98 -3.53 0.63
CA GLU A 171 -7.15 -3.72 1.51
C GLU A 171 -6.81 -3.91 3.01
N PRO A 172 -6.02 -3.03 3.64
CA PRO A 172 -5.39 -3.27 4.95
C PRO A 172 -6.38 -3.41 6.12
N THR A 173 -7.65 -3.07 5.92
CA THR A 173 -8.67 -3.06 6.97
C THR A 173 -9.79 -4.06 6.73
N SER A 174 -9.78 -4.80 5.61
CA SER A 174 -10.89 -5.68 5.21
C SER A 174 -11.20 -6.82 6.20
N ALA A 175 -10.21 -7.24 6.98
CA ALA A 175 -10.33 -8.32 7.98
C ALA A 175 -10.36 -7.79 9.43
N LEU A 176 -10.51 -6.47 9.63
CA LEU A 176 -10.45 -5.84 10.94
C LEU A 176 -11.85 -5.46 11.47
N ASP A 177 -11.97 -5.45 12.80
CA ASP A 177 -13.12 -4.87 13.47
C ASP A 177 -13.16 -3.33 13.32
N PRO A 178 -14.31 -2.67 13.57
CA PRO A 178 -14.44 -1.22 13.36
C PRO A 178 -13.46 -0.38 14.17
N ILE A 179 -13.12 -0.77 15.40
CA ILE A 179 -12.19 -0.03 16.26
C ILE A 179 -10.78 -0.11 15.70
N SER A 180 -10.36 -1.31 15.29
CA SER A 180 -9.05 -1.53 14.65
C SER A 180 -8.96 -0.82 13.29
N THR A 181 -10.06 -0.76 12.54
CA THR A 181 -10.16 -0.02 11.27
C THR A 181 -9.95 1.47 11.50
N SER A 182 -10.64 2.09 12.48
CA SER A 182 -10.48 3.51 12.82
C SER A 182 -9.02 3.85 13.15
N LYS A 183 -8.35 3.01 13.96
CA LYS A 183 -6.92 3.21 14.29
C LYS A 183 -6.02 3.19 13.06
N VAL A 184 -6.30 2.32 12.07
CA VAL A 184 -5.53 2.28 10.82
C VAL A 184 -5.84 3.49 9.95
N GLU A 185 -7.10 3.97 9.92
CA GLU A 185 -7.49 5.18 9.19
C GLU A 185 -6.83 6.45 9.78
N GLU A 186 -6.87 6.62 11.11
CA GLU A 186 -6.19 7.73 11.80
C GLU A 186 -4.68 7.76 11.51
N LEU A 187 -4.09 6.56 11.38
CA LEU A 187 -2.68 6.42 11.05
C LEU A 187 -2.34 6.96 9.65
N MET A 188 -3.27 6.94 8.69
CA MET A 188 -3.03 7.42 7.32
C MET A 188 -2.68 8.92 7.29
N ASP A 189 -3.33 9.74 8.12
CA ASP A 189 -3.07 11.17 8.22
C ASP A 189 -1.67 11.48 8.80
N GLU A 190 -1.16 10.61 9.67
CA GLU A 190 0.21 10.74 10.17
C GLU A 190 1.23 10.23 9.14
N LEU A 191 0.95 9.10 8.50
CA LEU A 191 1.86 8.50 7.52
C LEU A 191 2.07 9.39 6.29
N LYS A 192 1.04 10.07 5.77
CA LYS A 192 1.19 10.93 4.58
C LYS A 192 2.11 12.14 4.80
N LYS A 193 2.39 12.52 6.05
CA LYS A 193 3.32 13.62 6.34
C LYS A 193 4.76 13.29 5.94
N GLU A 194 5.12 12.00 5.97
CA GLU A 194 6.47 11.52 5.69
C GLU A 194 6.54 10.59 4.47
N TYR A 195 5.44 9.90 4.16
CA TYR A 195 5.40 8.84 3.14
C TYR A 195 4.35 9.15 2.06
N THR A 196 4.58 8.63 0.86
CA THR A 196 3.53 8.53 -0.16
C THR A 196 2.75 7.24 0.08
N VAL A 197 1.45 7.32 0.30
CA VAL A 197 0.62 6.16 0.63
C VAL A 197 -0.32 5.84 -0.54
N ILE A 198 -0.35 4.59 -0.97
CA ILE A 198 -1.30 4.10 -1.97
C ILE A 198 -2.09 2.95 -1.37
N ILE A 199 -3.40 3.10 -1.32
CA ILE A 199 -4.29 2.12 -0.70
C ILE A 199 -5.31 1.58 -1.71
N VAL A 200 -5.43 0.27 -1.80
CA VAL A 200 -6.58 -0.39 -2.42
C VAL A 200 -7.65 -0.60 -1.37
N THR A 201 -8.86 -0.19 -1.64
CA THR A 201 -10.02 -0.48 -0.78
C THR A 201 -11.29 -0.67 -1.60
N HIS A 202 -12.16 -1.55 -1.12
CA HIS A 202 -13.53 -1.69 -1.62
C HIS A 202 -14.53 -0.89 -0.79
N ASN A 203 -14.09 -0.27 0.31
CA ASN A 203 -14.91 0.58 1.16
C ASN A 203 -14.81 2.05 0.69
N MET A 204 -15.85 2.50 -0.02
CA MET A 204 -15.91 3.87 -0.56
C MET A 204 -15.93 4.93 0.55
N GLN A 205 -16.58 4.65 1.68
CA GLN A 205 -16.60 5.58 2.81
C GLN A 205 -15.19 5.76 3.40
N GLN A 206 -14.42 4.68 3.47
CA GLN A 206 -13.02 4.74 3.87
C GLN A 206 -12.21 5.60 2.89
N ALA A 207 -12.28 5.32 1.58
CA ALA A 207 -11.58 6.12 0.59
C ALA A 207 -11.93 7.60 0.70
N GLY A 208 -13.22 7.93 0.87
CA GLY A 208 -13.70 9.30 1.03
C GLY A 208 -13.17 10.03 2.28
N ARG A 209 -12.85 9.29 3.36
CA ARG A 209 -12.33 9.89 4.61
C ARG A 209 -10.83 10.10 4.59
N ILE A 210 -10.06 9.16 4.02
CA ILE A 210 -8.60 9.13 4.21
C ILE A 210 -7.80 9.58 2.98
N ALA A 211 -8.37 9.52 1.77
CA ALA A 211 -7.61 9.77 0.56
C ALA A 211 -7.67 11.22 0.10
N ASP A 212 -6.52 11.76 -0.31
CA ASP A 212 -6.40 13.06 -0.97
C ASP A 212 -6.84 12.95 -2.44
N LYS A 213 -6.46 11.84 -3.11
CA LYS A 213 -6.88 11.50 -4.47
C LYS A 213 -7.46 10.09 -4.56
N THR A 214 -8.36 9.90 -5.49
CA THR A 214 -9.01 8.62 -5.75
C THR A 214 -8.96 8.28 -7.23
N ALA A 215 -8.60 7.02 -7.55
CA ALA A 215 -8.70 6.45 -8.88
C ALA A 215 -9.78 5.37 -8.92
N PHE A 216 -10.73 5.50 -9.84
CA PHE A 216 -11.74 4.47 -10.09
C PHE A 216 -11.26 3.55 -11.20
N PHE A 217 -11.12 2.26 -10.86
CA PHE A 217 -10.73 1.18 -11.78
C PHE A 217 -11.94 0.39 -12.23
N PHE A 218 -11.99 0.08 -13.53
CA PHE A 218 -13.00 -0.78 -14.11
C PHE A 218 -12.44 -1.56 -15.31
N ASN A 219 -12.58 -2.89 -15.30
CA ASN A 219 -12.15 -3.79 -16.39
C ASN A 219 -10.70 -3.59 -16.87
N GLY A 220 -9.78 -3.34 -15.94
CA GLY A 220 -8.36 -3.15 -16.22
C GLY A 220 -7.98 -1.72 -16.65
N GLU A 221 -8.90 -0.79 -16.63
CA GLU A 221 -8.69 0.62 -17.00
C GLU A 221 -8.86 1.55 -15.80
N VAL A 222 -8.17 2.70 -15.81
CA VAL A 222 -8.47 3.83 -14.92
C VAL A 222 -9.50 4.71 -15.62
N ILE A 223 -10.71 4.71 -15.10
CA ILE A 223 -11.82 5.44 -15.68
C ILE A 223 -11.77 6.92 -15.29
N GLU A 224 -11.46 7.16 -14.03
CA GLU A 224 -11.36 8.48 -13.49
C GLU A 224 -10.30 8.55 -12.39
N PHE A 225 -9.52 9.63 -12.37
CA PHE A 225 -8.52 9.90 -11.35
C PHE A 225 -8.50 11.40 -11.03
N GLY A 226 -8.60 11.75 -9.76
CA GLY A 226 -8.64 13.15 -9.34
C GLY A 226 -8.72 13.30 -7.83
N LYS A 227 -9.01 14.54 -7.38
CA LYS A 227 -9.26 14.80 -5.97
C LYS A 227 -10.43 13.94 -5.47
N THR A 228 -10.28 13.36 -4.30
CA THR A 228 -11.30 12.49 -3.71
C THR A 228 -12.66 13.18 -3.62
N GLU A 229 -12.69 14.43 -3.17
CA GLU A 229 -13.93 15.21 -3.10
C GLU A 229 -14.63 15.31 -4.47
N ASP A 230 -13.88 15.59 -5.55
CA ASP A 230 -14.45 15.71 -6.90
C ASP A 230 -15.02 14.37 -7.38
N ILE A 231 -14.26 13.28 -7.19
CA ILE A 231 -14.66 11.91 -7.58
C ILE A 231 -15.98 11.51 -6.89
N PHE A 232 -16.12 11.81 -5.58
CA PHE A 232 -17.29 11.38 -4.80
C PHE A 232 -18.50 12.31 -4.92
N THR A 233 -18.30 13.61 -5.25
CA THR A 233 -19.40 14.57 -5.30
C THR A 233 -19.82 14.95 -6.71
N ARG A 234 -18.90 14.92 -7.68
CA ARG A 234 -19.08 15.36 -9.06
C ARG A 234 -18.32 14.49 -10.04
N PRO A 235 -18.55 13.17 -10.06
CA PRO A 235 -17.89 12.29 -11.01
C PRO A 235 -18.20 12.72 -12.45
N ARG A 236 -17.24 12.61 -13.34
CA ARG A 236 -17.36 13.01 -14.75
C ARG A 236 -17.85 11.86 -15.64
N ASP A 237 -17.49 10.63 -15.25
CA ASP A 237 -17.88 9.40 -15.96
C ASP A 237 -19.08 8.76 -15.25
N LYS A 238 -20.11 8.40 -16.03
CA LYS A 238 -21.31 7.77 -15.51
C LYS A 238 -21.02 6.44 -14.78
N ARG A 239 -20.02 5.70 -15.21
CA ARG A 239 -19.62 4.45 -14.56
C ARG A 239 -19.11 4.69 -13.13
N THR A 240 -18.39 5.82 -12.92
CA THR A 240 -17.95 6.25 -11.60
C THR A 240 -19.15 6.62 -10.74
N GLU A 241 -20.10 7.40 -11.28
CA GLU A 241 -21.34 7.77 -10.58
C GLU A 241 -22.15 6.55 -10.17
N ASP A 242 -22.37 5.62 -11.10
CA ASP A 242 -23.16 4.41 -10.86
C ASP A 242 -22.48 3.52 -9.78
N TYR A 243 -21.13 3.42 -9.80
CA TYR A 243 -20.38 2.69 -8.79
C TYR A 243 -20.51 3.31 -7.41
N ILE A 244 -20.30 4.61 -7.27
CA ILE A 244 -20.34 5.34 -5.99
C ILE A 244 -21.75 5.35 -5.39
N THR A 245 -22.80 5.45 -6.25
CA THR A 245 -24.20 5.45 -5.80
C THR A 245 -24.79 4.06 -5.57
N GLY A 246 -24.00 2.99 -5.79
CA GLY A 246 -24.46 1.61 -5.61
C GLY A 246 -25.43 1.13 -6.70
N ARG A 247 -25.50 1.83 -7.84
CA ARG A 247 -26.32 1.46 -9.01
C ARG A 247 -25.57 0.60 -10.02
N PHE A 248 -24.41 0.12 -9.63
CA PHE A 248 -23.51 -0.68 -10.45
C PHE A 248 -23.94 -2.15 -10.38
N GLY A 249 -24.58 -2.65 -11.43
CA GLY A 249 -25.08 -4.02 -11.52
C GLY A 249 -25.53 -4.35 -12.93
#